data_473007f53c8b85f074ae3bb33ef83bfa
#
_entry.id   473007f53c8b85f074ae3bb33ef83bfa
#
_cell.length_a   1.000
_cell.length_b   1.000
_cell.length_c   1.000
_cell.angle_alpha   90.00
_cell.angle_beta   90.00
_cell.angle_gamma   90.00
#
_symmetry.space_group_name_H-M   'P 1'
#
loop_
_entity.id
_entity.type
_entity.pdbx_description
1 polymer ?
#
loop_
_entity_poly.entity_id
_entity_poly.type
_entity_poly.pdbx_seq_one_letter_code
_entity_poly.pdbx_strand_id
1 'polypeptide(L)'
;GGEPFFHVEMYRFLERMIEDSNIDTSKITLVYNTNMSITKFKRYDIVELWNHFKRADITVSMDGTGDLFNYFRQGGDYQTVINNIHDILSRTDKIQSLLLVCTTTAYHAFYMNEIEHDLFHLKQDLERHYGIEVKYRTTFVHWPEGLDVVNLAEDTKKSILNSLNKTTFTKEFEKRLTGKRTIAKETFKEIAMLQDQLYNRDASELAPRIFDYVY
;
A
#
# COMPACT_ATOMS: atom_id res chain seq x y z
N GLY A 1 5.39 -3.46 14.64
CA GLY A 1 4.81 -3.65 13.32
C GLY A 1 3.45 -4.31 13.44
N GLY A 2 2.63 -4.17 12.43
CA GLY A 2 1.28 -4.70 12.37
C GLY A 2 0.28 -3.61 12.01
N GLU A 3 -0.98 -3.99 11.88
CA GLU A 3 -2.07 -3.07 11.58
C GLU A 3 -2.52 -2.36 12.87
N PRO A 4 -2.37 -1.02 12.98
CA PRO A 4 -2.71 -0.31 14.21
C PRO A 4 -4.19 -0.44 14.58
N PHE A 5 -5.09 -0.52 13.60
CA PHE A 5 -6.52 -0.57 13.84
C PHE A 5 -7.03 -1.92 14.35
N PHE A 6 -6.19 -2.97 14.40
CA PHE A 6 -6.48 -4.23 15.10
C PHE A 6 -6.02 -4.25 16.57
N HIS A 7 -5.38 -3.17 17.06
CA HIS A 7 -4.84 -3.15 18.42
C HIS A 7 -5.74 -2.36 19.39
N VAL A 8 -6.45 -3.06 20.26
CA VAL A 8 -7.33 -2.45 21.30
C VAL A 8 -6.56 -1.42 22.14
N GLU A 9 -5.29 -1.67 22.44
CA GLU A 9 -4.49 -0.77 23.28
C GLU A 9 -4.26 0.59 22.61
N MET A 10 -4.23 0.66 21.29
CA MET A 10 -4.16 1.93 20.56
C MET A 10 -5.42 2.76 20.81
N TYR A 11 -6.61 2.16 20.73
CA TYR A 11 -7.88 2.86 20.98
C TYR A 11 -7.99 3.31 22.45
N ARG A 12 -7.62 2.44 23.39
CA ARG A 12 -7.59 2.78 24.82
C ARG A 12 -6.62 3.90 25.14
N PHE A 13 -5.49 3.95 24.43
CA PHE A 13 -4.54 5.03 24.59
C PHE A 13 -5.13 6.36 24.13
N LEU A 14 -5.82 6.40 23.00
CA LEU A 14 -6.52 7.60 22.53
C LEU A 14 -7.65 8.03 23.47
N GLU A 15 -8.47 7.08 23.97
CA GLU A 15 -9.51 7.37 24.97
C GLU A 15 -8.91 8.06 26.22
N ARG A 16 -7.83 7.51 26.77
CA ARG A 16 -7.13 8.12 27.91
C ARG A 16 -6.62 9.52 27.65
N MET A 17 -6.08 9.76 26.45
CA MET A 17 -5.65 11.11 26.07
C MET A 17 -6.80 12.09 25.97
N ILE A 18 -7.97 11.65 25.52
CA ILE A 18 -9.19 12.48 25.43
C ILE A 18 -9.76 12.77 26.84
N GLU A 19 -9.69 11.80 27.74
CA GLU A 19 -10.23 11.90 29.11
C GLU A 19 -9.32 12.70 30.06
N ASP A 20 -8.01 12.81 29.77
CA ASP A 20 -7.06 13.51 30.62
C ASP A 20 -7.14 15.03 30.38
N SER A 21 -7.69 15.75 31.36
CA SER A 21 -7.83 17.22 31.31
C SER A 21 -6.51 17.99 31.20
N ASN A 22 -5.36 17.35 31.43
CA ASN A 22 -4.04 17.96 31.27
C ASN A 22 -3.52 17.86 29.81
N ILE A 23 -4.22 17.11 28.97
CA ILE A 23 -3.83 16.91 27.56
C ILE A 23 -4.77 17.68 26.64
N ASP A 24 -4.22 18.66 25.93
CA ASP A 24 -4.95 19.40 24.89
C ASP A 24 -4.85 18.64 23.54
N THR A 25 -5.75 17.69 23.35
CA THR A 25 -5.79 16.86 22.12
C THR A 25 -6.02 17.68 20.84
N SER A 26 -6.63 18.87 20.97
CA SER A 26 -6.84 19.78 19.82
C SER A 26 -5.53 20.32 19.22
N LYS A 27 -4.41 20.13 19.88
CA LYS A 27 -3.06 20.47 19.39
C LYS A 27 -2.27 19.29 18.85
N ILE A 28 -2.78 18.07 19.01
CA ILE A 28 -2.06 16.83 18.65
C ILE A 28 -2.43 16.40 17.25
N THR A 29 -1.42 16.13 16.43
CA THR A 29 -1.55 15.46 15.14
C THR A 29 -1.25 13.99 15.33
N LEU A 30 -2.19 13.13 14.92
CA LEU A 30 -2.02 11.69 14.86
C LEU A 30 -1.40 11.31 13.52
N VAL A 31 -0.53 10.29 13.51
CA VAL A 31 0.09 9.78 12.28
C VAL A 31 -0.06 8.27 12.24
N TYR A 32 -0.62 7.74 11.15
CA TYR A 32 -0.83 6.32 10.97
C TYR A 32 -0.24 5.80 9.67
N ASN A 33 0.33 4.59 9.76
CA ASN A 33 0.55 3.72 8.61
C ASN A 33 -0.41 2.53 8.77
N THR A 34 -1.29 2.33 7.82
CA THR A 34 -2.35 1.32 7.89
C THR A 34 -2.53 0.59 6.56
N ASN A 35 -2.99 -0.65 6.60
CA ASN A 35 -3.48 -1.35 5.41
C ASN A 35 -4.93 -0.99 5.06
N MET A 36 -5.58 -0.19 5.90
CA MET A 36 -6.96 0.29 5.76
C MET A 36 -8.00 -0.83 5.57
N SER A 37 -7.72 -2.03 6.09
CA SER A 37 -8.64 -3.17 5.98
C SER A 37 -9.86 -3.03 6.89
N ILE A 38 -9.77 -2.23 7.96
CA ILE A 38 -10.86 -1.91 8.88
C ILE A 38 -10.77 -0.46 9.33
N THR A 39 -11.92 0.12 9.71
CA THR A 39 -12.04 1.44 10.37
C THR A 39 -12.69 1.33 11.74
N LYS A 40 -13.25 0.15 12.06
CA LYS A 40 -13.89 -0.18 13.33
C LYS A 40 -13.33 -1.49 13.87
N PHE A 41 -13.09 -1.54 15.16
CA PHE A 41 -12.64 -2.75 15.83
C PHE A 41 -13.31 -2.94 17.20
N LYS A 42 -14.02 -4.04 17.37
CA LYS A 42 -14.86 -4.29 18.55
C LYS A 42 -15.88 -3.15 18.74
N ARG A 43 -15.83 -2.43 19.88
CA ARG A 43 -16.69 -1.28 20.18
C ARG A 43 -16.14 0.04 19.63
N TYR A 44 -14.95 0.05 19.10
CA TYR A 44 -14.24 1.25 18.72
C TYR A 44 -14.44 1.61 17.26
N ASP A 45 -14.66 2.90 17.01
CA ASP A 45 -14.63 3.54 15.70
C ASP A 45 -13.49 4.57 15.69
N ILE A 46 -12.54 4.40 14.80
CA ILE A 46 -11.34 5.26 14.78
C ILE A 46 -11.67 6.71 14.42
N VAL A 47 -12.65 6.93 13.56
CA VAL A 47 -13.06 8.26 13.11
C VAL A 47 -13.68 9.06 14.26
N GLU A 48 -14.48 8.42 15.14
CA GLU A 48 -15.04 9.07 16.32
C GLU A 48 -13.94 9.60 17.22
N LEU A 49 -12.87 8.82 17.42
CA LEU A 49 -11.74 9.26 18.23
C LEU A 49 -10.94 10.39 17.55
N TRP A 50 -10.73 10.33 16.24
CA TRP A 50 -9.98 11.38 15.52
C TRP A 50 -10.63 12.77 15.63
N ASN A 51 -11.95 12.84 15.76
CA ASN A 51 -12.65 14.11 15.88
C ASN A 51 -12.26 14.94 17.12
N HIS A 52 -11.64 14.30 18.12
CA HIS A 52 -11.12 14.96 19.30
C HIS A 52 -9.69 15.53 19.13
N PHE A 53 -9.03 15.20 18.02
CA PHE A 53 -7.65 15.61 17.74
C PHE A 53 -7.58 16.74 16.71
N LYS A 54 -6.40 17.35 16.61
CA LYS A 54 -6.14 18.42 15.64
C LYS A 54 -6.34 17.92 14.22
N ARG A 55 -5.71 16.78 13.88
CA ARG A 55 -5.81 16.10 12.60
C ARG A 55 -5.22 14.69 12.67
N ALA A 56 -5.52 13.90 11.64
CA ALA A 56 -4.91 12.60 11.40
C ALA A 56 -4.22 12.58 10.01
N ASP A 57 -2.92 12.30 9.99
CA ASP A 57 -2.14 12.10 8.78
C ASP A 57 -2.08 10.59 8.49
N ILE A 58 -2.62 10.19 7.37
CA ILE A 58 -2.82 8.78 7.05
C ILE A 58 -1.93 8.36 5.87
N THR A 59 -1.15 7.31 6.09
CA THR A 59 -0.46 6.58 5.03
C THR A 59 -1.14 5.23 4.84
N VAL A 60 -1.67 4.98 3.65
CA VAL A 60 -2.30 3.71 3.28
C VAL A 60 -1.35 2.90 2.43
N SER A 61 -1.14 1.65 2.82
CA SER A 61 -0.37 0.69 2.04
C SER A 61 -1.23 0.16 0.88
N MET A 62 -0.92 0.60 -0.34
CA MET A 62 -1.60 0.23 -1.58
C MET A 62 -0.65 -0.55 -2.50
N ASP A 63 -0.41 -1.82 -2.16
CA ASP A 63 0.54 -2.67 -2.89
C ASP A 63 -0.11 -3.27 -4.15
N GLY A 64 -0.51 -2.41 -5.07
CA GLY A 64 -1.24 -2.75 -6.28
C GLY A 64 -2.67 -2.20 -6.29
N THR A 65 -3.44 -2.55 -7.32
CA THR A 65 -4.82 -2.12 -7.53
C THR A 65 -5.65 -3.29 -8.06
N GLY A 66 -6.96 -3.31 -7.79
CA GLY A 66 -7.88 -4.35 -8.24
C GLY A 66 -7.41 -5.76 -7.87
N ASP A 67 -7.45 -6.67 -8.86
CA ASP A 67 -7.05 -8.08 -8.68
C ASP A 67 -5.57 -8.24 -8.36
N LEU A 68 -4.71 -7.32 -8.84
CA LEU A 68 -3.29 -7.33 -8.50
C LEU A 68 -3.08 -7.06 -7.01
N PHE A 69 -3.85 -6.13 -6.42
CA PHE A 69 -3.80 -5.91 -4.97
C PHE A 69 -4.17 -7.19 -4.20
N ASN A 70 -5.25 -7.87 -4.61
CA ASN A 70 -5.72 -9.10 -3.97
C ASN A 70 -4.68 -10.23 -4.11
N TYR A 71 -4.00 -10.30 -5.25
CA TYR A 71 -2.92 -11.26 -5.48
C TYR A 71 -1.68 -10.94 -4.64
N PHE A 72 -1.24 -9.67 -4.58
CA PHE A 72 -0.03 -9.28 -3.85
C PHE A 72 -0.22 -9.27 -2.34
N ARG A 73 -1.42 -8.93 -1.85
CA ARG A 73 -1.76 -8.88 -0.43
C ARG A 73 -2.72 -10.00 -0.06
N GLN A 74 -2.13 -11.08 0.44
CA GLN A 74 -2.93 -12.21 0.88
C GLN A 74 -3.93 -11.80 1.98
N GLY A 75 -5.20 -12.20 1.78
CA GLY A 75 -6.30 -11.85 2.69
C GLY A 75 -6.73 -10.38 2.62
N GLY A 76 -6.12 -9.59 1.74
CA GLY A 76 -6.58 -8.24 1.41
C GLY A 76 -7.73 -8.28 0.39
N ASP A 77 -8.61 -7.30 0.49
CA ASP A 77 -9.65 -7.02 -0.50
C ASP A 77 -9.58 -5.55 -0.90
N TYR A 78 -9.26 -5.31 -2.17
CA TYR A 78 -9.08 -3.97 -2.71
C TYR A 78 -10.31 -3.10 -2.51
N GLN A 79 -11.50 -3.65 -2.80
CA GLN A 79 -12.75 -2.89 -2.69
C GLN A 79 -13.05 -2.49 -1.25
N THR A 80 -12.75 -3.36 -0.29
CA THR A 80 -12.87 -3.03 1.14
C THR A 80 -11.95 -1.87 1.52
N VAL A 81 -10.70 -1.85 1.04
CA VAL A 81 -9.78 -0.75 1.31
C VAL A 81 -10.30 0.56 0.72
N ILE A 82 -10.77 0.56 -0.52
CA ILE A 82 -11.35 1.74 -1.18
C ILE A 82 -12.59 2.24 -0.42
N ASN A 83 -13.50 1.35 -0.06
CA ASN A 83 -14.71 1.70 0.71
C ASN A 83 -14.35 2.30 2.07
N ASN A 84 -13.35 1.76 2.76
CA ASN A 84 -12.88 2.27 4.03
C ASN A 84 -12.24 3.66 3.89
N ILE A 85 -11.49 3.93 2.82
CA ILE A 85 -10.96 5.27 2.53
C ILE A 85 -12.13 6.26 2.33
N HIS A 86 -13.12 5.92 1.54
CA HIS A 86 -14.29 6.77 1.34
C HIS A 86 -15.09 6.97 2.65
N ASP A 87 -15.27 5.91 3.45
CA ASP A 87 -15.95 5.99 4.75
C ASP A 87 -15.27 7.02 5.67
N ILE A 88 -13.97 6.89 5.90
CA ILE A 88 -13.26 7.82 6.79
C ILE A 88 -13.29 9.26 6.27
N LEU A 89 -13.09 9.48 4.97
CA LEU A 89 -13.07 10.81 4.37
C LEU A 89 -14.43 11.50 4.38
N SER A 90 -15.52 10.73 4.31
CA SER A 90 -16.88 11.26 4.37
C SER A 90 -17.34 11.65 5.77
N ARG A 91 -16.66 11.16 6.82
CA ARG A 91 -17.11 11.27 8.21
C ARG A 91 -16.31 12.23 9.07
N THR A 92 -15.19 12.75 8.57
CA THR A 92 -14.35 13.68 9.33
C THR A 92 -13.61 14.68 8.44
N ASP A 93 -13.42 15.90 8.94
CA ASP A 93 -12.59 16.95 8.35
C ASP A 93 -11.14 16.91 8.89
N LYS A 94 -10.82 15.95 9.76
CA LYS A 94 -9.50 15.84 10.39
C LYS A 94 -8.42 15.27 9.47
N ILE A 95 -8.81 14.69 8.34
CA ILE A 95 -7.87 14.18 7.31
C ILE A 95 -7.74 15.24 6.23
N GLN A 96 -6.60 15.93 6.18
CA GLN A 96 -6.32 16.96 5.18
C GLN A 96 -5.43 16.45 4.04
N SER A 97 -4.67 15.40 4.32
CA SER A 97 -3.82 14.75 3.33
C SER A 97 -3.80 13.24 3.51
N LEU A 98 -3.73 12.53 2.39
CA LEU A 98 -3.62 11.07 2.32
C LEU A 98 -2.39 10.69 1.50
N LEU A 99 -1.58 9.74 1.99
CA LEU A 99 -0.46 9.19 1.26
C LEU A 99 -0.72 7.72 0.92
N LEU A 100 -0.80 7.41 -0.37
CA LEU A 100 -0.88 6.04 -0.87
C LEU A 100 0.55 5.52 -1.15
N VAL A 101 0.95 4.43 -0.52
CA VAL A 101 2.30 3.87 -0.66
C VAL A 101 2.24 2.48 -1.26
N CYS A 102 2.86 2.31 -2.42
CA CYS A 102 3.07 1.01 -3.04
C CYS A 102 4.45 0.48 -2.65
N THR A 103 4.49 -0.62 -1.89
CA THR A 103 5.73 -1.31 -1.55
C THR A 103 6.10 -2.27 -2.69
N THR A 104 6.95 -1.80 -3.58
CA THR A 104 7.28 -2.47 -4.83
C THR A 104 8.22 -3.66 -4.60
N THR A 105 7.82 -4.80 -5.12
CA THR A 105 8.58 -6.04 -5.20
C THR A 105 8.76 -6.47 -6.65
N ALA A 106 9.45 -7.58 -6.90
CA ALA A 106 9.58 -8.17 -8.23
C ALA A 106 8.22 -8.48 -8.90
N TYR A 107 7.18 -8.79 -8.12
CA TYR A 107 5.81 -8.95 -8.63
C TYR A 107 5.29 -7.70 -9.34
N HIS A 108 5.52 -6.52 -8.75
CA HIS A 108 5.03 -5.24 -9.26
C HIS A 108 5.70 -4.81 -10.56
N ALA A 109 6.93 -5.32 -10.80
CA ALA A 109 7.74 -4.94 -11.96
C ALA A 109 7.00 -5.12 -13.31
N PHE A 110 6.12 -6.09 -13.39
CA PHE A 110 5.35 -6.42 -14.59
C PHE A 110 4.12 -5.53 -14.81
N TYR A 111 3.74 -4.73 -13.79
CA TYR A 111 2.47 -3.99 -13.74
C TYR A 111 2.61 -2.52 -13.32
N MET A 112 3.83 -1.97 -13.32
CA MET A 112 4.09 -0.62 -12.80
C MET A 112 3.29 0.47 -13.50
N ASN A 113 3.06 0.35 -14.82
CA ASN A 113 2.28 1.33 -15.57
C ASN A 113 0.81 1.31 -15.19
N GLU A 114 0.23 0.12 -15.02
CA GLU A 114 -1.16 -0.08 -14.62
C GLU A 114 -1.39 0.41 -13.20
N ILE A 115 -0.50 0.04 -12.28
CA ILE A 115 -0.57 0.48 -10.88
C ILE A 115 -0.50 2.00 -10.78
N GLU A 116 0.42 2.63 -11.51
CA GLU A 116 0.51 4.10 -11.53
C GLU A 116 -0.75 4.75 -12.09
N HIS A 117 -1.24 4.24 -13.22
CA HIS A 117 -2.47 4.74 -13.85
C HIS A 117 -3.63 4.73 -12.87
N ASP A 118 -3.85 3.61 -12.19
CA ASP A 118 -4.96 3.45 -11.27
C ASP A 118 -4.80 4.30 -10.01
N LEU A 119 -3.59 4.37 -9.43
CA LEU A 119 -3.31 5.26 -8.30
C LEU A 119 -3.51 6.74 -8.66
N PHE A 120 -3.16 7.12 -9.88
CA PHE A 120 -3.40 8.47 -10.38
C PHE A 120 -4.91 8.78 -10.47
N HIS A 121 -5.71 7.87 -10.99
CA HIS A 121 -7.16 8.03 -11.07
C HIS A 121 -7.82 8.04 -9.69
N LEU A 122 -7.41 7.14 -8.79
CA LEU A 122 -7.87 7.14 -7.41
C LEU A 122 -7.55 8.47 -6.71
N LYS A 123 -6.33 8.98 -6.88
CA LYS A 123 -5.95 10.30 -6.38
C LYS A 123 -6.90 11.38 -6.88
N GLN A 124 -7.12 11.47 -8.20
CA GLN A 124 -7.99 12.49 -8.79
C GLN A 124 -9.43 12.40 -8.27
N ASP A 125 -9.94 11.18 -8.09
CA ASP A 125 -11.27 10.95 -7.57
C ASP A 125 -11.40 11.43 -6.13
N LEU A 126 -10.50 11.03 -5.25
CA LEU A 126 -10.50 11.42 -3.84
C LEU A 126 -10.32 12.94 -3.65
N GLU A 127 -9.40 13.56 -4.41
CA GLU A 127 -9.20 15.02 -4.37
C GLU A 127 -10.44 15.79 -4.82
N ARG A 128 -11.12 15.31 -5.86
CA ARG A 128 -12.34 15.93 -6.38
C ARG A 128 -13.51 15.83 -5.40
N HIS A 129 -13.69 14.67 -4.77
CA HIS A 129 -14.85 14.43 -3.90
C HIS A 129 -14.69 15.04 -2.51
N TYR A 130 -13.46 15.04 -1.95
CA TYR A 130 -13.24 15.40 -0.55
C TYR A 130 -12.43 16.68 -0.35
N GLY A 131 -11.85 17.25 -1.41
CA GLY A 131 -11.05 18.48 -1.33
C GLY A 131 -9.75 18.33 -0.52
N ILE A 132 -9.26 17.13 -0.33
CA ILE A 132 -8.01 16.83 0.40
C ILE A 132 -6.83 16.73 -0.56
N GLU A 133 -5.60 16.84 -0.04
CA GLU A 133 -4.40 16.52 -0.80
C GLU A 133 -4.16 15.01 -0.81
N VAL A 134 -4.05 14.39 -1.98
CA VAL A 134 -3.67 12.97 -2.11
C VAL A 134 -2.33 12.86 -2.83
N LYS A 135 -1.40 12.15 -2.19
CA LYS A 135 -0.09 11.80 -2.76
C LYS A 135 0.02 10.29 -2.94
N TYR A 136 0.81 9.86 -3.91
CA TYR A 136 1.19 8.46 -4.02
C TYR A 136 2.68 8.35 -4.33
N ARG A 137 3.31 7.29 -3.82
CA ARG A 137 4.72 7.00 -4.07
C ARG A 137 5.01 5.51 -4.01
N THR A 138 6.15 5.12 -4.57
CA THR A 138 6.70 3.77 -4.40
C THR A 138 7.77 3.75 -3.30
N THR A 139 7.88 2.60 -2.64
CA THR A 139 9.01 2.18 -1.80
C THR A 139 9.45 0.80 -2.27
N PHE A 140 10.60 0.29 -1.81
CA PHE A 140 11.15 -0.95 -2.33
C PHE A 140 11.42 -1.95 -1.22
N VAL A 141 11.09 -3.22 -1.49
CA VAL A 141 11.50 -4.35 -0.66
C VAL A 141 12.95 -4.69 -0.98
N HIS A 142 13.75 -4.93 0.07
CA HIS A 142 15.14 -5.36 -0.03
C HIS A 142 15.36 -6.77 0.50
N TRP A 143 14.39 -7.29 1.21
CA TRP A 143 14.44 -8.63 1.77
C TRP A 143 13.03 -9.25 1.83
N PRO A 144 12.81 -10.53 1.43
CA PRO A 144 13.83 -11.44 0.83
C PRO A 144 14.43 -10.88 -0.47
N GLU A 145 15.73 -11.13 -0.67
CA GLU A 145 16.47 -10.55 -1.79
C GLU A 145 15.90 -10.92 -3.17
N GLY A 146 15.29 -12.11 -3.28
CA GLY A 146 14.63 -12.54 -4.51
C GLY A 146 13.38 -11.71 -4.87
N LEU A 147 12.80 -10.99 -3.90
CA LEU A 147 11.69 -10.06 -4.15
C LEU A 147 12.15 -8.64 -4.53
N ASP A 148 13.43 -8.33 -4.42
CA ASP A 148 13.94 -7.03 -4.86
C ASP A 148 14.03 -7.00 -6.39
N VAL A 149 13.41 -6.00 -7.00
CA VAL A 149 13.37 -5.81 -8.46
C VAL A 149 14.77 -5.77 -9.10
N VAL A 150 15.78 -5.34 -8.36
CA VAL A 150 17.17 -5.29 -8.85
C VAL A 150 17.74 -6.67 -9.19
N ASN A 151 17.16 -7.74 -8.64
CA ASN A 151 17.59 -9.12 -8.81
C ASN A 151 16.88 -9.89 -9.93
N LEU A 152 15.92 -9.26 -10.62
CA LEU A 152 15.32 -9.83 -11.82
C LEU A 152 16.38 -10.12 -12.90
N ALA A 153 16.10 -11.08 -13.78
CA ALA A 153 16.98 -11.41 -14.90
C ALA A 153 17.17 -10.20 -15.83
N GLU A 154 18.37 -10.04 -16.39
CA GLU A 154 18.72 -8.86 -17.19
C GLU A 154 17.83 -8.67 -18.42
N ASP A 155 17.42 -9.76 -19.09
CA ASP A 155 16.53 -9.65 -20.26
C ASP A 155 15.11 -9.24 -19.85
N THR A 156 14.63 -9.71 -18.68
CA THR A 156 13.38 -9.26 -18.08
C THR A 156 13.41 -7.78 -17.74
N LYS A 157 14.49 -7.31 -17.11
CA LYS A 157 14.69 -5.87 -16.83
C LYS A 157 14.64 -5.03 -18.10
N LYS A 158 15.33 -5.47 -19.16
CA LYS A 158 15.31 -4.75 -20.46
C LYS A 158 13.90 -4.69 -21.04
N SER A 159 13.15 -5.79 -21.01
CA SER A 159 11.77 -5.83 -21.48
C SER A 159 10.88 -4.84 -20.72
N ILE A 160 10.97 -4.86 -19.39
CA ILE A 160 10.22 -3.94 -18.51
C ILE A 160 10.60 -2.47 -18.82
N LEU A 161 11.90 -2.15 -18.90
CA LEU A 161 12.36 -0.79 -19.19
C LEU A 161 11.88 -0.25 -20.53
N ASN A 162 11.78 -1.12 -21.54
CA ASN A 162 11.30 -0.74 -22.87
C ASN A 162 9.80 -0.40 -22.89
N SER A 163 9.01 -1.00 -22.02
CA SER A 163 7.56 -0.77 -21.90
C SER A 163 7.17 0.26 -20.85
N LEU A 164 8.12 0.69 -20.00
CA LEU A 164 7.85 1.57 -18.87
C LEU A 164 7.54 3.00 -19.29
N ASN A 165 6.43 3.55 -18.85
CA ASN A 165 6.10 4.96 -19.00
C ASN A 165 7.12 5.83 -18.24
N LYS A 166 7.39 7.03 -18.73
CA LYS A 166 8.37 7.96 -18.12
C LYS A 166 7.67 9.01 -17.27
N THR A 167 7.36 8.65 -16.04
CA THR A 167 6.72 9.51 -15.04
C THR A 167 7.60 9.70 -13.81
N THR A 168 7.19 10.53 -12.86
CA THR A 168 7.90 10.67 -11.59
C THR A 168 7.87 9.37 -10.77
N PHE A 169 6.74 8.67 -10.77
CA PHE A 169 6.55 7.42 -10.05
C PHE A 169 7.43 6.29 -10.63
N THR A 170 7.39 6.10 -11.94
CA THR A 170 8.17 5.07 -12.63
C THR A 170 9.66 5.38 -12.69
N LYS A 171 10.06 6.64 -12.60
CA LYS A 171 11.48 7.04 -12.57
C LYS A 171 12.22 6.49 -11.35
N GLU A 172 11.61 6.51 -10.18
CA GLU A 172 12.20 5.91 -8.97
C GLU A 172 12.30 4.38 -9.12
N PHE A 173 11.27 3.76 -9.71
CA PHE A 173 11.30 2.34 -10.03
C PHE A 173 12.40 1.99 -11.04
N GLU A 174 12.54 2.75 -12.16
CA GLU A 174 13.61 2.57 -13.15
C GLU A 174 14.99 2.63 -12.48
N LYS A 175 15.21 3.62 -11.62
CA LYS A 175 16.47 3.78 -10.87
C LYS A 175 16.76 2.56 -10.00
N ARG A 176 15.75 1.99 -9.32
CA ARG A 176 15.93 0.77 -8.53
C ARG A 176 16.19 -0.44 -9.40
N LEU A 177 15.42 -0.63 -10.46
CA LEU A 177 15.53 -1.76 -11.39
C LEU A 177 16.93 -1.83 -12.05
N THR A 178 17.52 -0.68 -12.39
CA THR A 178 18.86 -0.57 -12.98
C THR A 178 20.00 -0.54 -11.95
N GLY A 179 19.68 -0.66 -10.66
CA GLY A 179 20.64 -0.67 -9.57
C GLY A 179 21.58 -1.88 -9.59
N LYS A 180 22.58 -1.85 -8.72
CA LYS A 180 23.53 -2.96 -8.57
C LYS A 180 22.81 -4.19 -7.99
N ARG A 181 22.91 -5.31 -8.72
CA ARG A 181 22.39 -6.60 -8.29
C ARG A 181 23.05 -7.06 -6.99
N THR A 182 22.25 -7.62 -6.08
CA THR A 182 22.72 -8.32 -4.89
C THR A 182 22.75 -9.83 -5.17
N ILE A 183 23.45 -10.60 -4.35
CA ILE A 183 23.48 -12.07 -4.45
C ILE A 183 22.27 -12.59 -3.67
N ALA A 184 21.20 -12.91 -4.38
CA ALA A 184 20.03 -13.53 -3.77
C ALA A 184 20.26 -15.03 -3.58
N LYS A 185 19.89 -15.59 -2.41
CA LYS A 185 19.90 -17.03 -2.14
C LYS A 185 18.79 -17.74 -2.92
N GLU A 186 17.66 -17.07 -3.05
CA GLU A 186 16.46 -17.57 -3.74
C GLU A 186 16.11 -16.62 -4.89
N THR A 187 15.70 -17.17 -6.00
CA THR A 187 15.22 -16.39 -7.13
C THR A 187 13.78 -15.94 -6.94
N PHE A 188 13.37 -14.92 -7.69
CA PHE A 188 11.96 -14.51 -7.70
C PHE A 188 11.02 -15.66 -8.08
N LYS A 189 11.41 -16.49 -9.07
CA LYS A 189 10.63 -17.65 -9.51
C LYS A 189 10.38 -18.63 -8.36
N GLU A 190 11.42 -19.02 -7.63
CA GLU A 190 11.30 -19.97 -6.50
C GLU A 190 10.39 -19.43 -5.41
N ILE A 191 10.51 -18.13 -5.07
CA ILE A 191 9.65 -17.48 -4.08
C ILE A 191 8.21 -17.43 -4.57
N ALA A 192 7.96 -17.04 -5.82
CA ALA A 192 6.62 -16.93 -6.39
C ALA A 192 5.91 -18.30 -6.40
N MET A 193 6.57 -19.35 -6.90
CA MET A 193 6.03 -20.70 -6.89
C MET A 193 5.69 -21.19 -5.47
N LEU A 194 6.58 -20.94 -4.51
CA LEU A 194 6.34 -21.34 -3.12
C LEU A 194 5.15 -20.59 -2.53
N GLN A 195 5.02 -19.29 -2.78
CA GLN A 195 3.92 -18.47 -2.26
C GLN A 195 2.59 -18.86 -2.90
N ASP A 196 2.54 -19.13 -4.20
CA ASP A 196 1.32 -19.57 -4.88
C ASP A 196 0.82 -20.92 -4.32
N GLN A 197 1.74 -21.86 -4.05
CA GLN A 197 1.40 -23.12 -3.39
C GLN A 197 0.91 -22.94 -1.95
N LEU A 198 1.64 -22.13 -1.14
CA LEU A 198 1.28 -21.93 0.26
C LEU A 198 -0.07 -21.23 0.45
N TYR A 199 -0.40 -20.34 -0.45
CA TYR A 199 -1.57 -19.49 -0.34
C TYR A 199 -2.69 -19.84 -1.33
N ASN A 200 -2.50 -20.90 -2.11
CA ASN A 200 -3.45 -21.33 -3.13
C ASN A 200 -3.89 -20.18 -4.05
N ARG A 201 -2.88 -19.41 -4.55
CA ARG A 201 -3.13 -18.27 -5.45
C ARG A 201 -3.15 -18.73 -6.89
N ASP A 202 -4.03 -18.12 -7.69
CA ASP A 202 -4.11 -18.34 -9.13
C ASP A 202 -3.47 -17.16 -9.88
N ALA A 203 -2.17 -17.30 -10.17
CA ALA A 203 -1.45 -16.31 -10.95
C ALA A 203 -1.91 -16.24 -12.41
N SER A 204 -2.46 -17.32 -12.96
CA SER A 204 -2.91 -17.35 -14.36
C SER A 204 -4.09 -16.40 -14.61
N GLU A 205 -4.98 -16.24 -13.64
CA GLU A 205 -6.13 -15.34 -13.71
C GLU A 205 -5.77 -13.92 -13.21
N LEU A 206 -5.17 -13.84 -12.04
CA LEU A 206 -4.99 -12.56 -11.33
C LEU A 206 -3.74 -11.78 -11.76
N ALA A 207 -2.72 -12.49 -12.24
CA ALA A 207 -1.43 -11.90 -12.59
C ALA A 207 -0.75 -12.66 -13.76
N PRO A 208 -1.37 -12.71 -14.96
CA PRO A 208 -0.92 -13.58 -16.07
C PRO A 208 0.53 -13.32 -16.50
N ARG A 209 1.02 -12.08 -16.48
CA ARG A 209 2.42 -11.80 -16.83
C ARG A 209 3.41 -12.40 -15.83
N ILE A 210 3.01 -12.52 -14.55
CA ILE A 210 3.80 -13.21 -13.54
C ILE A 210 3.77 -14.70 -13.83
N PHE A 211 2.60 -15.24 -14.12
CA PHE A 211 2.44 -16.64 -14.47
C PHE A 211 3.34 -17.01 -15.67
N ASP A 212 3.28 -16.27 -16.77
CA ASP A 212 4.11 -16.48 -17.97
C ASP A 212 5.62 -16.40 -17.68
N TYR A 213 6.03 -15.60 -16.68
CA TYR A 213 7.42 -15.48 -16.29
C TYR A 213 7.89 -16.62 -15.37
N VAL A 214 7.03 -17.10 -14.48
CA VAL A 214 7.37 -18.08 -13.43
C VAL A 214 7.23 -19.50 -13.94
N TYR A 215 6.16 -19.82 -14.65
CA TYR A 215 5.79 -21.16 -15.11
C TYR A 215 6.08 -21.37 -16.60
#